data_c452aa81a4d925f5798f87db6d1af1dc
#
_entry.id   c452aa81a4d925f5798f87db6d1af1dc
#
_cell.length_a   1.000
_cell.length_b   1.000
_cell.length_c   1.000
_cell.angle_alpha   90.00
_cell.angle_beta   90.00
_cell.angle_gamma   90.00
#
_symmetry.space_group_name_H-M   'P 1'
#
loop_
_entity.id
_entity.type
_entity.pdbx_description
1 polymer ?
#
loop_
_entity_poly.entity_id
_entity_poly.type
_entity_poly.pdbx_seq_one_letter_code
_entity_poly.pdbx_strand_id
1 'polypeptide(L)'
;EVTTLFHEFGHGLHHMLTKQDVADVSGINGVAWDAVELPSQFMENYCWEREGLDLLAKHVDTGEPLPDVLFERLQAAKNFQSAMGMVRQIEFSLFDLRLHHELEAPSASDVQTLLDDVRRQTSVVPVVDFNRFQNSFSHIFAGGYAAGYYSYKWAEVLSADAWSAFEEAGIFDPDTGQRFREEILEQGGALDAAELFSAFRGREP
;
A
#
# COMPACT_ATOMS: atom_id res chain seq x y z
N GLU A 1 2.07 -12.52 5.66
CA GLU A 1 3.39 -12.21 6.28
C GLU A 1 4.48 -12.02 5.22
N VAL A 2 4.57 -12.88 4.18
CA VAL A 2 5.55 -12.68 3.09
C VAL A 2 5.28 -11.38 2.35
N THR A 3 4.04 -11.12 1.98
CA THR A 3 3.62 -9.85 1.35
C THR A 3 3.98 -8.65 2.22
N THR A 4 3.74 -8.74 3.54
CA THR A 4 4.13 -7.70 4.50
C THR A 4 5.65 -7.46 4.50
N LEU A 5 6.44 -8.54 4.47
CA LEU A 5 7.90 -8.41 4.38
C LEU A 5 8.35 -7.66 3.12
N PHE A 6 7.72 -7.96 1.98
CA PHE A 6 8.00 -7.26 0.71
C PHE A 6 7.56 -5.80 0.78
N HIS A 7 6.41 -5.54 1.39
CA HIS A 7 5.90 -4.19 1.65
C HIS A 7 6.92 -3.36 2.46
N GLU A 8 7.28 -3.83 3.65
CA GLU A 8 8.24 -3.13 4.52
C GLU A 8 9.62 -2.98 3.86
N PHE A 9 10.03 -3.98 3.07
CA PHE A 9 11.27 -3.88 2.32
C PHE A 9 11.19 -2.87 1.16
N GLY A 10 10.01 -2.66 0.59
CA GLY A 10 9.77 -1.58 -0.38
C GLY A 10 10.03 -0.20 0.20
N HIS A 11 9.56 0.07 1.42
CA HIS A 11 9.94 1.27 2.17
C HIS A 11 11.45 1.32 2.46
N GLY A 12 12.03 0.19 2.85
CA GLY A 12 13.46 0.07 3.06
C GLY A 12 14.29 0.41 1.82
N LEU A 13 13.90 -0.09 0.65
CA LEU A 13 14.55 0.23 -0.63
C LEU A 13 14.43 1.71 -0.95
N HIS A 14 13.25 2.29 -0.80
CA HIS A 14 13.03 3.71 -1.03
C HIS A 14 13.92 4.58 -0.14
N HIS A 15 14.11 4.18 1.12
CA HIS A 15 14.97 4.90 2.04
C HIS A 15 16.47 4.69 1.77
N MET A 16 16.90 3.46 1.45
CA MET A 16 18.33 3.12 1.29
C MET A 16 18.90 3.53 -0.05
N LEU A 17 18.11 3.61 -1.11
CA LEU A 17 18.56 3.89 -2.47
C LEU A 17 18.54 5.38 -2.82
N THR A 18 18.09 6.24 -1.91
CA THR A 18 18.05 7.69 -2.15
C THR A 18 19.42 8.25 -2.54
N LYS A 19 19.40 9.20 -3.46
CA LYS A 19 20.57 10.01 -3.83
C LYS A 19 20.43 11.46 -3.38
N GLN A 20 19.48 11.76 -2.51
CA GLN A 20 19.26 13.09 -2.00
C GLN A 20 20.13 13.34 -0.76
N ASP A 21 20.93 14.41 -0.83
CA ASP A 21 21.85 14.79 0.26
C ASP A 21 21.18 15.65 1.34
N VAL A 22 19.97 16.13 1.11
CA VAL A 22 19.19 16.94 2.06
C VAL A 22 18.29 16.03 2.88
N ALA A 23 18.49 15.97 4.18
CA ALA A 23 17.80 15.02 5.07
C ALA A 23 16.26 15.09 5.00
N ASP A 24 15.70 16.29 4.85
CA ASP A 24 14.24 16.51 4.84
C ASP A 24 13.52 15.97 3.60
N VAL A 25 14.26 15.62 2.54
CA VAL A 25 13.76 15.05 1.30
C VAL A 25 14.45 13.75 0.91
N SER A 26 15.32 13.24 1.78
CA SER A 26 16.10 12.02 1.55
C SER A 26 15.32 10.77 1.96
N GLY A 27 15.34 9.76 1.10
CA GLY A 27 14.59 8.52 1.30
C GLY A 27 13.08 8.76 1.31
N ILE A 28 12.40 8.29 2.33
CA ILE A 28 10.94 8.48 2.48
C ILE A 28 10.58 9.86 3.08
N ASN A 29 11.56 10.63 3.53
CA ASN A 29 11.28 11.95 4.11
C ASN A 29 10.78 12.91 3.03
N GLY A 30 9.76 13.69 3.35
CA GLY A 30 9.18 14.67 2.43
C GLY A 30 8.33 14.08 1.29
N VAL A 31 8.28 12.77 1.15
CA VAL A 31 7.38 12.12 0.18
C VAL A 31 5.92 12.36 0.58
N ALA A 32 5.10 12.75 -0.38
CA ALA A 32 3.67 12.96 -0.14
C ALA A 32 3.00 11.66 0.37
N TRP A 33 2.07 11.81 1.35
CA TRP A 33 1.41 10.66 1.98
C TRP A 33 0.69 9.76 0.98
N ASP A 34 0.08 10.31 -0.06
CA ASP A 34 -0.61 9.57 -1.11
C ASP A 34 0.32 8.87 -2.12
N ALA A 35 1.64 9.06 -2.00
CA ALA A 35 2.65 8.40 -2.82
C ALA A 35 3.63 7.55 -2.01
N VAL A 36 3.74 7.73 -0.69
CA VAL A 36 4.74 7.04 0.15
C VAL A 36 4.59 5.53 0.13
N GLU A 37 3.37 5.03 -0.08
CA GLU A 37 3.07 3.59 -0.18
C GLU A 37 3.29 3.01 -1.60
N LEU A 38 3.64 3.84 -2.60
CA LEU A 38 3.90 3.32 -3.95
C LEU A 38 5.02 2.26 -3.97
N PRO A 39 6.22 2.49 -3.42
CA PRO A 39 7.28 1.48 -3.46
C PRO A 39 6.97 0.23 -2.64
N SER A 40 6.33 0.37 -1.49
CA SER A 40 5.96 -0.75 -0.62
C SER A 40 4.92 -1.66 -1.27
N GLN A 41 3.82 -1.10 -1.74
CA GLN A 41 2.77 -1.85 -2.43
C GLN A 41 3.24 -2.39 -3.79
N PHE A 42 4.14 -1.68 -4.47
CA PHE A 42 4.75 -2.17 -5.70
C PHE A 42 5.49 -3.50 -5.47
N MET A 43 6.30 -3.59 -4.41
CA MET A 43 7.04 -4.81 -4.09
C MET A 43 6.14 -6.00 -3.76
N GLU A 44 4.94 -5.78 -3.27
CA GLU A 44 3.96 -6.85 -2.98
C GLU A 44 3.60 -7.67 -4.23
N ASN A 45 3.63 -7.07 -5.42
CA ASN A 45 3.25 -7.74 -6.66
C ASN A 45 4.10 -8.98 -6.95
N TYR A 46 5.40 -8.95 -6.64
CA TYR A 46 6.29 -10.10 -6.82
C TYR A 46 5.84 -11.36 -6.05
N CYS A 47 5.08 -11.18 -4.96
CA CYS A 47 4.55 -12.29 -4.17
C CYS A 47 3.40 -13.05 -4.86
N TRP A 48 2.89 -12.52 -5.97
CA TRP A 48 1.78 -13.10 -6.72
C TRP A 48 2.20 -13.64 -8.09
N GLU A 49 3.44 -13.39 -8.50
CA GLU A 49 3.97 -13.83 -9.78
C GLU A 49 4.66 -15.19 -9.68
N ARG A 50 4.46 -16.03 -10.70
CA ARG A 50 5.07 -17.38 -10.74
C ARG A 50 6.59 -17.32 -10.62
N GLU A 51 7.21 -16.44 -11.40
CA GLU A 51 8.65 -16.27 -11.41
C GLU A 51 9.19 -15.76 -10.07
N GLY A 52 8.46 -14.87 -9.40
CA GLY A 52 8.79 -14.41 -8.03
C GLY A 52 8.68 -15.54 -7.01
N LEU A 53 7.59 -16.30 -7.06
CA LEU A 53 7.36 -17.42 -6.14
C LEU A 53 8.35 -18.57 -6.36
N ASP A 54 8.85 -18.81 -7.55
CA ASP A 54 9.86 -19.83 -7.81
C ASP A 54 11.20 -19.52 -7.12
N LEU A 55 11.48 -18.25 -6.86
CA LEU A 55 12.65 -17.83 -6.07
C LEU A 55 12.42 -17.99 -4.57
N LEU A 56 11.19 -17.77 -4.10
CA LEU A 56 10.85 -17.63 -2.68
C LEU A 56 10.25 -18.88 -2.07
N ALA A 57 9.30 -19.51 -2.77
CA ALA A 57 8.44 -20.58 -2.22
C ALA A 57 9.00 -21.96 -2.53
N LYS A 58 9.77 -22.50 -1.59
CA LYS A 58 10.30 -23.87 -1.66
C LYS A 58 9.83 -24.69 -0.47
N HIS A 59 9.57 -25.98 -0.71
CA HIS A 59 9.20 -26.90 0.37
C HIS A 59 10.34 -27.01 1.37
N VAL A 60 10.03 -26.87 2.65
CA VAL A 60 11.03 -26.76 3.73
C VAL A 60 11.94 -28.00 3.83
N ASP A 61 11.42 -29.20 3.56
CA ASP A 61 12.18 -30.45 3.67
C ASP A 61 12.78 -30.90 2.33
N THR A 62 12.07 -30.72 1.21
CA THR A 62 12.49 -31.25 -0.10
C THR A 62 13.15 -30.22 -1.01
N GLY A 63 12.94 -28.92 -0.75
CA GLY A 63 13.42 -27.85 -1.61
C GLY A 63 12.66 -27.72 -2.95
N GLU A 64 11.60 -28.50 -3.14
CA GLU A 64 10.78 -28.44 -4.37
C GLU A 64 10.03 -27.11 -4.48
N PRO A 65 9.85 -26.56 -5.69
CA PRO A 65 9.09 -25.34 -5.92
C PRO A 65 7.59 -25.54 -5.60
N LEU A 66 6.87 -24.43 -5.45
CA LEU A 66 5.42 -24.44 -5.24
C LEU A 66 4.73 -25.17 -6.42
N PRO A 67 3.94 -26.25 -6.17
CA PRO A 67 3.22 -26.94 -7.23
C PRO A 67 2.23 -26.04 -7.97
N ASP A 68 2.08 -26.22 -9.29
CA ASP A 68 1.20 -25.41 -10.13
C ASP A 68 -0.24 -25.39 -9.61
N VAL A 69 -0.75 -26.52 -9.16
CA VAL A 69 -2.11 -26.59 -8.60
C VAL A 69 -2.31 -25.70 -7.37
N LEU A 70 -1.28 -25.47 -6.58
CA LEU A 70 -1.33 -24.57 -5.42
C LEU A 70 -1.19 -23.11 -5.86
N PHE A 71 -0.35 -22.84 -6.85
CA PHE A 71 -0.24 -21.53 -7.46
C PHE A 71 -1.57 -21.09 -8.09
N GLU A 72 -2.23 -21.94 -8.88
CA GLU A 72 -3.54 -21.65 -9.47
C GLU A 72 -4.60 -21.35 -8.39
N ARG A 73 -4.60 -22.10 -7.28
CA ARG A 73 -5.49 -21.83 -6.14
C ARG A 73 -5.18 -20.50 -5.45
N LEU A 74 -3.90 -20.16 -5.33
CA LEU A 74 -3.47 -18.88 -4.77
C LEU A 74 -3.98 -17.72 -5.64
N GLN A 75 -3.80 -17.81 -6.96
CA GLN A 75 -4.30 -16.83 -7.91
C GLN A 75 -5.84 -16.70 -7.86
N ALA A 76 -6.56 -17.81 -7.81
CA ALA A 76 -8.02 -17.80 -7.67
C ALA A 76 -8.49 -17.16 -6.36
N ALA A 77 -7.72 -17.34 -5.28
CA ALA A 77 -8.04 -16.76 -3.97
C ALA A 77 -7.77 -15.25 -3.90
N LYS A 78 -6.84 -14.71 -4.72
CA LYS A 78 -6.43 -13.29 -4.70
C LYS A 78 -7.62 -12.34 -4.78
N ASN A 79 -8.60 -12.65 -5.63
CA ASN A 79 -9.76 -11.79 -5.89
C ASN A 79 -11.04 -12.26 -5.14
N PHE A 80 -10.94 -13.32 -4.33
CA PHE A 80 -12.10 -13.81 -3.58
C PHE A 80 -12.53 -12.77 -2.54
N GLN A 81 -13.76 -12.29 -2.68
CA GLN A 81 -14.36 -11.25 -1.82
C GLN A 81 -13.51 -9.96 -1.69
N SER A 82 -12.69 -9.62 -2.68
CA SER A 82 -11.82 -8.43 -2.65
C SER A 82 -12.61 -7.14 -2.43
N ALA A 83 -13.86 -7.05 -2.92
CA ALA A 83 -14.74 -5.91 -2.68
C ALA A 83 -15.08 -5.70 -1.19
N MET A 84 -15.15 -6.77 -0.37
CA MET A 84 -15.33 -6.62 1.08
C MET A 84 -14.11 -5.98 1.74
N GLY A 85 -12.91 -6.36 1.29
CA GLY A 85 -11.66 -5.71 1.70
C GLY A 85 -11.65 -4.23 1.32
N MET A 86 -12.04 -3.91 0.09
CA MET A 86 -12.14 -2.52 -0.39
C MET A 86 -13.12 -1.68 0.44
N VAL A 87 -14.31 -2.18 0.69
CA VAL A 87 -15.33 -1.48 1.51
C VAL A 87 -14.81 -1.27 2.95
N ARG A 88 -14.05 -2.23 3.48
CA ARG A 88 -13.40 -2.07 4.79
C ARG A 88 -12.36 -0.93 4.78
N GLN A 89 -11.57 -0.81 3.73
CA GLN A 89 -10.61 0.31 3.60
C GLN A 89 -11.33 1.65 3.42
N ILE A 90 -12.47 1.67 2.74
CA ILE A 90 -13.33 2.86 2.63
C ILE A 90 -13.89 3.26 4.01
N GLU A 91 -14.31 2.29 4.85
CA GLU A 91 -14.73 2.57 6.23
C GLU A 91 -13.64 3.31 7.01
N PHE A 92 -12.40 2.81 6.93
CA PHE A 92 -11.27 3.40 7.63
C PHE A 92 -10.95 4.81 7.12
N SER A 93 -10.87 4.98 5.81
CA SER A 93 -10.57 6.27 5.18
C SER A 93 -11.66 7.31 5.42
N LEU A 94 -12.92 6.90 5.33
CA LEU A 94 -14.05 7.80 5.56
C LEU A 94 -14.16 8.20 7.04
N PHE A 95 -13.93 7.26 7.96
CA PHE A 95 -13.86 7.56 9.39
C PHE A 95 -12.74 8.54 9.70
N ASP A 96 -11.54 8.31 9.18
CA ASP A 96 -10.38 9.17 9.34
C ASP A 96 -10.64 10.60 8.85
N LEU A 97 -11.05 10.73 7.59
CA LEU A 97 -11.31 12.06 6.98
C LEU A 97 -12.41 12.82 7.73
N ARG A 98 -13.51 12.17 8.06
CA ARG A 98 -14.62 12.81 8.76
C ARG A 98 -14.26 13.17 10.19
N LEU A 99 -13.50 12.32 10.89
CA LEU A 99 -13.02 12.58 12.25
C LEU A 99 -12.20 13.87 12.32
N HIS A 100 -11.28 14.04 11.37
CA HIS A 100 -10.36 15.19 11.36
C HIS A 100 -10.94 16.45 10.70
N HIS A 101 -12.03 16.32 9.92
CA HIS A 101 -12.68 17.43 9.24
C HIS A 101 -13.94 17.96 9.96
N GLU A 102 -14.75 17.07 10.53
CA GLU A 102 -16.07 17.43 11.05
C GLU A 102 -16.07 17.72 12.55
N LEU A 103 -15.11 17.15 13.32
CA LEU A 103 -15.14 17.21 14.76
C LEU A 103 -14.03 18.10 15.33
N GLU A 104 -14.44 19.10 16.13
CA GLU A 104 -13.53 19.90 16.95
C GLU A 104 -13.59 19.43 18.41
N ALA A 105 -12.45 19.01 18.99
CA ALA A 105 -12.31 18.52 20.36
C ALA A 105 -13.39 17.49 20.78
N PRO A 106 -13.54 16.38 20.03
CA PRO A 106 -14.62 15.43 20.25
C PRO A 106 -14.50 14.69 21.57
N SER A 107 -15.65 14.40 22.19
CA SER A 107 -15.74 13.42 23.27
C SER A 107 -15.64 11.98 22.71
N ALA A 108 -15.39 11.01 23.59
CA ALA A 108 -15.39 9.60 23.20
C ALA A 108 -16.73 9.14 22.58
N SER A 109 -17.86 9.73 23.03
CA SER A 109 -19.18 9.45 22.46
C SER A 109 -19.35 10.01 21.05
N ASP A 110 -18.79 11.19 20.76
CA ASP A 110 -18.84 11.79 19.44
C ASP A 110 -18.07 10.94 18.43
N VAL A 111 -16.87 10.49 18.80
CA VAL A 111 -16.05 9.58 18.00
C VAL A 111 -16.78 8.27 17.71
N GLN A 112 -17.41 7.66 18.72
CA GLN A 112 -18.19 6.43 18.54
C GLN A 112 -19.39 6.66 17.63
N THR A 113 -20.12 7.76 17.81
CA THR A 113 -21.29 8.12 16.99
C THR A 113 -20.90 8.28 15.51
N LEU A 114 -19.78 8.98 15.26
CA LEU A 114 -19.24 9.13 13.90
C LEU A 114 -18.88 7.77 13.28
N LEU A 115 -18.16 6.91 14.02
CA LEU A 115 -17.80 5.58 13.54
C LEU A 115 -19.05 4.74 13.23
N ASP A 116 -20.07 4.79 14.07
CA ASP A 116 -21.32 4.07 13.84
C ASP A 116 -22.08 4.60 12.61
N ASP A 117 -21.99 5.91 12.34
CA ASP A 117 -22.56 6.51 11.14
C ASP A 117 -21.85 6.06 9.87
N VAL A 118 -20.53 6.06 9.87
CA VAL A 118 -19.72 5.53 8.76
C VAL A 118 -20.04 4.06 8.51
N ARG A 119 -20.11 3.25 9.57
CA ARG A 119 -20.43 1.83 9.49
C ARG A 119 -21.82 1.53 8.93
N ARG A 120 -22.81 2.37 9.21
CA ARG A 120 -24.14 2.23 8.59
C ARG A 120 -24.10 2.33 7.07
N GLN A 121 -23.13 3.03 6.52
CA GLN A 121 -22.95 3.23 5.08
C GLN A 121 -22.03 2.18 4.44
N THR A 122 -21.10 1.65 5.18
CA THR A 122 -19.99 0.82 4.65
C THR A 122 -20.02 -0.62 5.11
N SER A 123 -20.44 -0.91 6.35
CA SER A 123 -20.34 -2.27 6.89
C SER A 123 -21.31 -3.23 6.23
N VAL A 124 -20.77 -4.28 5.63
CA VAL A 124 -21.55 -5.37 5.01
C VAL A 124 -22.02 -6.37 6.08
N VAL A 125 -21.22 -6.54 7.14
CA VAL A 125 -21.54 -7.45 8.25
C VAL A 125 -21.75 -6.62 9.51
N PRO A 126 -22.81 -6.91 10.30
CA PRO A 126 -23.07 -6.20 11.55
C PRO A 126 -21.85 -6.25 12.51
N VAL A 127 -21.52 -5.12 13.07
CA VAL A 127 -20.46 -5.00 14.06
C VAL A 127 -21.05 -5.13 15.46
N VAL A 128 -20.40 -5.89 16.32
CA VAL A 128 -20.85 -6.10 17.71
C VAL A 128 -20.74 -4.82 18.55
N ASP A 129 -21.71 -4.59 19.45
CA ASP A 129 -21.83 -3.33 20.22
C ASP A 129 -20.63 -3.00 21.13
N PHE A 130 -19.85 -4.01 21.52
CA PHE A 130 -18.66 -3.81 22.33
C PHE A 130 -17.39 -3.56 21.51
N ASN A 131 -17.46 -3.53 20.17
CA ASN A 131 -16.31 -3.21 19.35
C ASN A 131 -15.83 -1.78 19.60
N ARG A 132 -14.54 -1.63 19.76
CA ARG A 132 -13.86 -0.34 20.01
C ARG A 132 -12.64 -0.21 19.08
N PHE A 133 -12.85 -0.47 17.80
CA PHE A 133 -11.82 -0.39 16.77
C PHE A 133 -11.04 0.93 16.82
N GLN A 134 -11.73 2.05 17.03
CA GLN A 134 -11.11 3.38 17.11
C GLN A 134 -10.03 3.49 18.19
N ASN A 135 -10.09 2.69 19.25
CA ASN A 135 -9.08 2.72 20.32
C ASN A 135 -7.77 2.00 19.95
N SER A 136 -7.76 1.23 18.87
CA SER A 136 -6.60 0.49 18.36
C SER A 136 -6.13 0.97 16.98
N PHE A 137 -6.77 2.00 16.45
CA PHE A 137 -6.44 2.53 15.12
C PHE A 137 -5.22 3.47 15.20
N SER A 138 -4.06 2.89 15.48
CA SER A 138 -2.81 3.62 15.68
C SER A 138 -2.36 4.42 14.46
N HIS A 139 -2.67 4.00 13.24
CA HIS A 139 -2.30 4.67 12.00
C HIS A 139 -2.63 6.17 12.02
N ILE A 140 -3.87 6.51 12.39
CA ILE A 140 -4.35 7.91 12.36
C ILE A 140 -4.08 8.68 13.65
N PHE A 141 -3.73 8.01 14.76
CA PHE A 141 -3.47 8.67 16.04
C PHE A 141 -2.00 8.72 16.44
N ALA A 142 -1.20 7.75 16.02
CA ALA A 142 0.22 7.66 16.36
C ALA A 142 1.13 7.37 15.15
N GLY A 143 0.57 6.93 14.03
CA GLY A 143 1.31 6.53 12.85
C GLY A 143 1.53 7.63 11.81
N GLY A 144 1.02 8.84 12.03
CA GLY A 144 1.19 9.98 11.11
C GLY A 144 0.16 10.05 9.99
N TYR A 145 -0.80 9.11 9.89
CA TYR A 145 -1.81 9.05 8.83
C TYR A 145 -3.11 9.84 9.13
N ALA A 146 -3.07 10.80 10.07
CA ALA A 146 -4.23 11.63 10.38
C ALA A 146 -4.73 12.37 9.13
N ALA A 147 -6.01 12.19 8.76
CA ALA A 147 -6.62 12.63 7.51
C ALA A 147 -5.92 12.11 6.23
N GLY A 148 -5.07 11.09 6.36
CA GLY A 148 -4.23 10.54 5.29
C GLY A 148 -4.40 9.04 5.04
N TYR A 149 -5.27 8.34 5.77
CA TYR A 149 -5.42 6.89 5.61
C TYR A 149 -5.88 6.45 4.21
N TYR A 150 -6.58 7.30 3.48
CA TYR A 150 -6.99 7.06 2.09
C TYR A 150 -5.80 6.79 1.16
N SER A 151 -4.60 7.24 1.53
CA SER A 151 -3.36 7.12 0.75
C SER A 151 -3.02 5.68 0.39
N TYR A 152 -3.35 4.70 1.24
CA TYR A 152 -3.17 3.28 0.93
C TYR A 152 -3.91 2.86 -0.35
N LYS A 153 -5.13 3.35 -0.54
CA LYS A 153 -5.91 3.03 -1.74
C LYS A 153 -5.54 3.90 -2.95
N TRP A 154 -5.07 5.10 -2.70
CA TRP A 154 -4.53 5.95 -3.76
C TRP A 154 -3.22 5.39 -4.32
N ALA A 155 -2.30 5.03 -3.45
CA ALA A 155 -1.03 4.42 -3.83
C ALA A 155 -1.19 3.05 -4.51
N GLU A 156 -2.26 2.31 -4.22
CA GLU A 156 -2.58 1.05 -4.91
C GLU A 156 -2.84 1.28 -6.42
N VAL A 157 -3.43 2.42 -6.81
CA VAL A 157 -3.58 2.81 -8.21
C VAL A 157 -2.21 3.07 -8.84
N LEU A 158 -1.36 3.83 -8.15
CA LEU A 158 0.00 4.11 -8.62
C LEU A 158 0.84 2.84 -8.74
N SER A 159 0.75 1.96 -7.75
CA SER A 159 1.45 0.67 -7.73
C SER A 159 1.02 -0.22 -8.91
N ALA A 160 -0.28 -0.35 -9.14
CA ALA A 160 -0.81 -1.17 -10.24
C ALA A 160 -0.37 -0.63 -11.62
N ASP A 161 -0.40 0.68 -11.81
CA ASP A 161 0.04 1.28 -13.07
C ASP A 161 1.57 1.20 -13.24
N ALA A 162 2.34 1.40 -12.18
CA ALA A 162 3.79 1.18 -12.23
C ALA A 162 4.13 -0.28 -12.55
N TRP A 163 3.41 -1.23 -11.92
CA TRP A 163 3.58 -2.65 -12.17
C TRP A 163 3.29 -3.05 -13.61
N SER A 164 2.30 -2.44 -14.27
CA SER A 164 2.00 -2.74 -15.66
C SER A 164 3.17 -2.49 -16.62
N ALA A 165 4.11 -1.59 -16.30
CA ALA A 165 5.33 -1.42 -17.07
C ALA A 165 6.24 -2.67 -17.01
N PHE A 166 6.26 -3.34 -15.87
CA PHE A 166 7.01 -4.59 -15.70
C PHE A 166 6.29 -5.78 -16.33
N GLU A 167 4.96 -5.81 -16.32
CA GLU A 167 4.19 -6.81 -17.05
C GLU A 167 4.43 -6.71 -18.58
N GLU A 168 4.54 -5.49 -19.10
CA GLU A 168 4.81 -5.22 -20.53
C GLU A 168 6.23 -5.60 -20.94
N ALA A 169 7.24 -5.36 -20.09
CA ALA A 169 8.65 -5.55 -20.39
C ALA A 169 9.22 -6.89 -19.90
N GLY A 170 8.60 -7.48 -18.89
CA GLY A 170 9.06 -8.61 -18.08
C GLY A 170 9.28 -8.20 -16.63
N ILE A 171 8.78 -9.01 -15.69
CA ILE A 171 8.77 -8.62 -14.25
C ILE A 171 10.17 -8.48 -13.65
N PHE A 172 11.20 -9.00 -14.31
CA PHE A 172 12.61 -8.86 -13.95
C PHE A 172 13.42 -8.09 -15.00
N ASP A 173 12.76 -7.31 -15.87
CA ASP A 173 13.47 -6.49 -16.85
C ASP A 173 14.38 -5.47 -16.16
N PRO A 174 15.72 -5.54 -16.40
CA PRO A 174 16.67 -4.69 -15.68
C PRO A 174 16.55 -3.21 -16.07
N ASP A 175 16.17 -2.91 -17.30
CA ASP A 175 16.07 -1.52 -17.77
C ASP A 175 14.85 -0.82 -17.15
N THR A 176 13.72 -1.52 -17.05
CA THR A 176 12.53 -1.03 -16.35
C THR A 176 12.78 -0.88 -14.85
N GLY A 177 13.46 -1.87 -14.25
CA GLY A 177 13.88 -1.81 -12.85
C GLY A 177 14.81 -0.63 -12.55
N GLN A 178 15.77 -0.37 -13.46
CA GLN A 178 16.67 0.78 -13.35
C GLN A 178 15.91 2.10 -13.42
N ARG A 179 14.99 2.26 -14.37
CA ARG A 179 14.16 3.47 -14.47
C ARG A 179 13.31 3.69 -13.22
N PHE A 180 12.65 2.63 -12.71
CA PHE A 180 11.87 2.74 -11.46
C PHE A 180 12.75 3.20 -10.29
N ARG A 181 13.95 2.66 -10.18
CA ARG A 181 14.92 3.08 -9.18
C ARG A 181 15.32 4.55 -9.35
N GLU A 182 15.70 4.96 -10.56
CA GLU A 182 16.25 6.30 -10.83
C GLU A 182 15.18 7.39 -10.75
N GLU A 183 13.97 7.13 -11.25
CA GLU A 183 12.90 8.12 -11.35
C GLU A 183 12.03 8.18 -10.07
N ILE A 184 11.95 7.09 -9.29
CA ILE A 184 11.12 7.03 -8.09
C ILE A 184 11.97 6.93 -6.82
N LEU A 185 12.73 5.82 -6.68
CA LEU A 185 13.34 5.50 -5.38
C LEU A 185 14.49 6.45 -5.02
N GLU A 186 15.32 6.81 -5.99
CA GLU A 186 16.51 7.67 -5.77
C GLU A 186 16.12 9.14 -5.52
N GLN A 187 14.93 9.55 -5.92
CA GLN A 187 14.47 10.94 -5.83
C GLN A 187 13.95 11.31 -4.43
N GLY A 188 13.48 10.34 -3.65
CA GLY A 188 12.89 10.63 -2.34
C GLY A 188 11.74 11.65 -2.46
N GLY A 189 11.72 12.62 -1.56
CA GLY A 189 10.74 13.72 -1.56
C GLY A 189 11.22 15.00 -2.26
N ALA A 190 12.24 14.92 -3.14
CA ALA A 190 12.81 16.11 -3.77
C ALA A 190 11.95 16.75 -4.85
N LEU A 191 11.07 15.98 -5.48
CA LEU A 191 10.14 16.42 -6.52
C LEU A 191 8.73 15.98 -6.19
N ASP A 192 7.75 16.57 -6.86
CA ASP A 192 6.34 16.18 -6.75
C ASP A 192 6.15 14.73 -7.22
N ALA A 193 5.36 13.95 -6.50
CA ALA A 193 5.13 12.54 -6.81
C ALA A 193 4.50 12.32 -8.19
N ALA A 194 3.65 13.23 -8.65
CA ALA A 194 3.06 13.16 -9.99
C ALA A 194 4.11 13.42 -11.09
N GLU A 195 5.09 14.29 -10.84
CA GLU A 195 6.21 14.51 -11.76
C GLU A 195 7.10 13.25 -11.85
N LEU A 196 7.47 12.66 -10.71
CA LEU A 196 8.25 11.42 -10.64
C LEU A 196 7.54 10.27 -11.34
N PHE A 197 6.25 10.10 -11.09
CA PHE A 197 5.45 9.07 -11.72
C PHE A 197 5.40 9.26 -13.26
N SER A 198 5.18 10.50 -13.70
CA SER A 198 5.15 10.83 -15.13
C SER A 198 6.52 10.63 -15.79
N ALA A 199 7.63 10.89 -15.10
CA ALA A 199 8.98 10.59 -15.60
C ALA A 199 9.18 9.09 -15.79
N PHE A 200 8.71 8.27 -14.84
CA PHE A 200 8.81 6.81 -14.94
C PHE A 200 7.88 6.23 -16.01
N ARG A 201 6.58 6.60 -16.02
CA ARG A 201 5.56 5.99 -16.91
C ARG A 201 5.43 6.68 -18.27
N GLY A 202 5.92 7.92 -18.42
CA GLY A 202 5.75 8.75 -19.61
C GLY A 202 4.34 9.35 -19.74
N ARG A 203 3.50 9.24 -18.71
CA ARG A 203 2.13 9.75 -18.64
C ARG A 203 1.66 9.87 -17.19
N GLU A 204 0.57 10.55 -16.96
CA GLU A 204 -0.16 10.53 -15.68
C GLU A 204 -0.78 9.14 -15.42
N PRO A 205 -1.02 8.77 -14.14
CA PRO A 205 -1.64 7.50 -13.75
C PRO A 205 -3.09 7.36 -14.20
#